data_72bc999c91183a13cea7a872ccb022dc
#
_entry.id   72bc999c91183a13cea7a872ccb022dc
#
_cell.length_a   1.000
_cell.length_b   1.000
_cell.length_c   1.000
_cell.angle_alpha   90.00
_cell.angle_beta   90.00
_cell.angle_gamma   90.00
#
_symmetry.space_group_name_H-M   'P 1'
#
loop_
_entity.id
_entity.type
_entity.pdbx_description
1 polymer ?
#
loop_
_entity_poly.entity_id
_entity_poly.type
_entity_poly.pdbx_seq_one_letter_code
_entity_poly.pdbx_strand_id
1 'polypeptide(L)'
;ESTRRQRQMCIRDRPYAYDALAAGGMSQETLEFHHDLHHKAYVDNGNKLIAGTQWENSALEEIITGTYQADAVAQNGIFNNASQHWNHIQFWEMMGPSGREMPSELSSAITAQFGSVDAFKEAFVAAGVGQFGSGWCWLVQQADGSLAITKTENGVNPLCFGQKALLGCDVWEHSYYIDFRNKRPAYLTNFLDNLVNWENVALRISG
;
A
#
# COMPACT_ATOMS: atom_id res chain seq x y z
N GLU A 1 18.54 6.10 24.93
CA GLU A 1 17.11 5.70 24.91
C GLU A 1 16.39 6.13 23.64
N SER A 2 16.72 7.28 23.05
CA SER A 2 16.15 7.78 21.79
C SER A 2 16.46 6.89 20.57
N THR A 3 17.67 6.37 20.49
CA THR A 3 18.13 5.53 19.36
C THR A 3 17.55 4.11 19.35
N ARG A 4 17.11 3.59 20.50
CA ARG A 4 16.52 2.25 20.61
C ARG A 4 15.07 2.23 20.15
N ARG A 5 14.32 3.34 20.36
CA ARG A 5 12.92 3.48 19.91
C ARG A 5 12.77 3.66 18.38
N GLN A 6 13.82 4.11 17.69
CA GLN A 6 13.81 4.31 16.24
C GLN A 6 13.99 3.02 15.43
N ARG A 7 14.35 1.90 16.05
CA ARG A 7 14.69 0.64 15.38
C ARG A 7 13.58 -0.44 15.46
N GLN A 8 12.59 -0.27 16.33
CA GLN A 8 11.41 -1.14 16.37
C GLN A 8 10.34 -0.63 15.43
N MET A 9 9.55 -1.56 14.88
CA MET A 9 8.35 -1.20 14.14
C MET A 9 7.41 -0.44 15.07
N CYS A 10 7.00 0.76 14.68
CA CYS A 10 6.06 1.58 15.42
C CYS A 10 4.88 1.92 14.51
N ILE A 11 3.67 1.77 15.02
CA ILE A 11 2.51 2.29 14.30
C ILE A 11 2.66 3.80 14.19
N ARG A 12 2.47 4.33 12.98
CA ARG A 12 2.47 5.77 12.70
C ARG A 12 1.04 6.26 12.66
N ASP A 13 0.84 7.49 13.14
CA ASP A 13 -0.43 8.14 12.97
C ASP A 13 -0.75 8.32 11.48
N ARG A 14 -2.03 8.30 11.16
CA ARG A 14 -2.51 8.64 9.83
C ARG A 14 -2.24 10.13 9.58
N PRO A 15 -1.99 10.53 8.32
CA PRO A 15 -1.80 11.94 7.98
C PRO A 15 -3.12 12.76 8.05
N TYR A 16 -4.25 12.16 8.45
CA TYR A 16 -5.58 12.75 8.52
C TYR A 16 -6.45 12.09 9.61
N ALA A 17 -7.57 12.73 10.01
CA ALA A 17 -8.52 12.17 10.97
C ALA A 17 -9.28 10.94 10.44
N TYR A 18 -9.89 10.15 11.31
CA TYR A 18 -10.62 8.92 10.93
C TYR A 18 -11.79 9.17 9.98
N ASP A 19 -12.44 10.31 10.06
CA ASP A 19 -13.59 10.68 9.23
C ASP A 19 -13.21 11.44 7.95
N ALA A 20 -11.94 11.76 7.77
CA ALA A 20 -11.47 12.59 6.66
C ALA A 20 -11.71 12.00 5.27
N LEU A 21 -11.77 10.68 5.16
CA LEU A 21 -12.02 9.96 3.91
C LEU A 21 -13.49 9.58 3.69
N ALA A 22 -14.38 9.88 4.65
CA ALA A 22 -15.78 9.48 4.59
C ALA A 22 -16.51 10.08 3.39
N ALA A 23 -16.28 11.35 3.07
CA ALA A 23 -16.83 11.99 1.87
C ALA A 23 -16.35 11.35 0.56
N GLY A 24 -15.17 10.73 0.57
CA GLY A 24 -14.61 9.96 -0.54
C GLY A 24 -15.02 8.48 -0.56
N GLY A 25 -15.92 8.06 0.31
CA GLY A 25 -16.48 6.70 0.31
C GLY A 25 -15.74 5.67 1.15
N MET A 26 -14.75 6.08 1.96
CA MET A 26 -14.13 5.21 2.97
C MET A 26 -14.58 5.68 4.36
N SER A 27 -15.43 4.90 5.01
CA SER A 27 -16.04 5.27 6.28
C SER A 27 -15.03 5.37 7.44
N GLN A 28 -15.41 6.12 8.46
CA GLN A 28 -14.67 6.17 9.73
C GLN A 28 -14.51 4.76 10.33
N GLU A 29 -15.55 3.95 10.32
CA GLU A 29 -15.51 2.58 10.82
C GLU A 29 -14.44 1.74 10.09
N THR A 30 -14.37 1.82 8.78
CA THR A 30 -13.32 1.14 7.99
C THR A 30 -11.92 1.58 8.42
N LEU A 31 -11.69 2.90 8.58
CA LEU A 31 -10.38 3.40 9.00
C LEU A 31 -10.00 2.96 10.42
N GLU A 32 -10.94 2.98 11.36
CA GLU A 32 -10.70 2.55 12.74
C GLU A 32 -10.30 1.08 12.79
N PHE A 33 -11.05 0.18 12.13
CA PHE A 33 -10.69 -1.23 12.05
C PHE A 33 -9.37 -1.46 11.32
N HIS A 34 -9.17 -0.80 10.19
CA HIS A 34 -8.03 -1.03 9.33
C HIS A 34 -6.72 -0.55 9.97
N HIS A 35 -6.73 0.63 10.59
CA HIS A 35 -5.54 1.20 11.25
C HIS A 35 -5.35 0.62 12.66
N ASP A 36 -6.35 0.69 13.53
CA ASP A 36 -6.19 0.41 14.96
C ASP A 36 -6.17 -1.08 15.28
N LEU A 37 -6.73 -1.93 14.42
CA LEU A 37 -6.75 -3.38 14.62
C LEU A 37 -5.83 -4.10 13.62
N HIS A 38 -6.03 -3.96 12.33
CA HIS A 38 -5.23 -4.69 11.33
C HIS A 38 -3.78 -4.20 11.30
N HIS A 39 -3.55 -2.92 11.05
CA HIS A 39 -2.18 -2.38 10.99
C HIS A 39 -1.45 -2.55 12.33
N LYS A 40 -2.13 -2.25 13.44
CA LYS A 40 -1.54 -2.42 14.77
C LYS A 40 -1.15 -3.87 15.06
N ALA A 41 -1.95 -4.84 14.65
CA ALA A 41 -1.63 -6.26 14.83
C ALA A 41 -0.35 -6.67 14.10
N TYR A 42 -0.12 -6.18 12.88
CA TYR A 42 1.13 -6.44 12.17
C TYR A 42 2.35 -5.87 12.89
N VAL A 43 2.23 -4.67 13.44
CA VAL A 43 3.31 -4.04 14.23
C VAL A 43 3.61 -4.85 15.49
N ASP A 44 2.58 -5.18 16.26
CA ASP A 44 2.74 -5.89 17.54
C ASP A 44 3.31 -7.30 17.33
N ASN A 45 2.79 -8.05 16.36
CA ASN A 45 3.27 -9.39 16.03
C ASN A 45 4.66 -9.36 15.41
N GLY A 46 4.94 -8.43 14.52
CA GLY A 46 6.25 -8.26 13.92
C GLY A 46 7.32 -7.99 14.97
N ASN A 47 7.08 -7.08 15.90
CA ASN A 47 8.02 -6.77 16.99
C ASN A 47 8.29 -7.99 17.89
N LYS A 48 7.28 -8.81 18.17
CA LYS A 48 7.48 -10.06 18.94
C LYS A 48 8.36 -11.05 18.18
N LEU A 49 8.18 -11.18 16.87
CA LEU A 49 8.89 -12.15 16.04
C LEU A 49 10.35 -11.76 15.77
N ILE A 50 10.68 -10.48 15.68
CA ILE A 50 12.06 -10.03 15.43
C ILE A 50 12.89 -9.94 16.71
N ALA A 51 12.28 -9.90 17.91
CA ALA A 51 12.98 -9.79 19.18
C ALA A 51 13.98 -10.94 19.36
N GLY A 52 15.24 -10.59 19.67
CA GLY A 52 16.32 -11.55 19.84
C GLY A 52 16.85 -12.20 18.54
N THR A 53 16.36 -11.80 17.39
CA THR A 53 16.87 -12.24 16.09
C THR A 53 17.85 -11.23 15.49
N GLN A 54 18.52 -11.61 14.39
CA GLN A 54 19.37 -10.68 13.62
C GLN A 54 18.61 -9.45 13.09
N TRP A 55 17.28 -9.51 13.00
CA TRP A 55 16.43 -8.46 12.47
C TRP A 55 16.00 -7.41 13.50
N GLU A 56 16.26 -7.64 14.79
CA GLU A 56 15.77 -6.76 15.88
C GLU A 56 16.16 -5.29 15.71
N ASN A 57 17.31 -5.04 15.08
CA ASN A 57 17.87 -3.70 14.89
C ASN A 57 17.97 -3.28 13.41
N SER A 58 17.39 -4.04 12.50
CA SER A 58 17.40 -3.76 11.07
C SER A 58 16.33 -2.76 10.67
N ALA A 59 16.56 -2.04 9.57
CA ALA A 59 15.53 -1.21 8.96
C ALA A 59 14.38 -2.07 8.41
N LEU A 60 13.18 -1.50 8.34
CA LEU A 60 11.98 -2.24 7.92
C LEU A 60 12.14 -2.84 6.52
N GLU A 61 12.68 -2.06 5.58
CA GLU A 61 12.94 -2.50 4.20
C GLU A 61 13.97 -3.64 4.13
N GLU A 62 15.00 -3.60 4.99
CA GLU A 62 15.99 -4.67 5.11
C GLU A 62 15.36 -5.98 5.62
N ILE A 63 14.46 -5.88 6.60
CA ILE A 63 13.71 -7.03 7.10
C ILE A 63 12.89 -7.65 5.97
N ILE A 64 12.16 -6.83 5.23
CA ILE A 64 11.29 -7.29 4.13
C ILE A 64 12.10 -7.99 3.05
N THR A 65 13.12 -7.33 2.52
CA THR A 65 13.93 -7.88 1.42
C THR A 65 14.77 -9.08 1.86
N GLY A 66 15.24 -9.08 3.10
CA GLY A 66 16.06 -10.17 3.64
C GLY A 66 15.28 -11.41 4.08
N THR A 67 13.96 -11.29 4.31
CA THR A 67 13.11 -12.42 4.74
C THR A 67 12.18 -12.92 3.64
N TYR A 68 12.10 -12.21 2.50
CA TYR A 68 11.31 -12.64 1.34
C TYR A 68 11.87 -13.93 0.72
N GLN A 69 11.00 -14.86 0.38
CA GLN A 69 11.35 -16.13 -0.24
C GLN A 69 10.53 -16.31 -1.53
N ALA A 70 11.15 -16.07 -2.68
CA ALA A 70 10.47 -16.06 -3.99
C ALA A 70 9.75 -17.38 -4.33
N ASP A 71 10.32 -18.50 -3.95
CA ASP A 71 9.80 -19.83 -4.29
C ASP A 71 8.97 -20.47 -3.16
N ALA A 72 8.69 -19.72 -2.08
CA ALA A 72 7.92 -20.24 -0.96
C ALA A 72 6.42 -20.28 -1.28
N VAL A 73 5.77 -21.40 -0.97
CA VAL A 73 4.31 -21.54 -1.06
C VAL A 73 3.61 -20.57 -0.09
N ALA A 74 4.23 -20.33 1.06
CA ALA A 74 3.77 -19.32 2.03
C ALA A 74 4.99 -18.62 2.65
N GLN A 75 4.89 -17.31 2.79
CA GLN A 75 5.95 -16.51 3.41
C GLN A 75 6.00 -16.74 4.93
N ASN A 76 7.18 -16.54 5.52
CA ASN A 76 7.38 -16.65 6.97
C ASN A 76 6.70 -15.49 7.72
N GLY A 77 6.51 -15.67 9.04
CA GLY A 77 5.81 -14.70 9.88
C GLY A 77 6.50 -13.35 9.99
N ILE A 78 7.85 -13.30 9.99
CA ILE A 78 8.59 -12.03 10.04
C ILE A 78 8.31 -11.24 8.78
N PHE A 79 8.44 -11.85 7.60
CA PHE A 79 8.12 -11.21 6.33
C PHE A 79 6.68 -10.70 6.32
N ASN A 80 5.71 -11.56 6.62
CA ASN A 80 4.29 -11.21 6.54
C ASN A 80 3.95 -9.97 7.38
N ASN A 81 4.44 -9.91 8.61
CA ASN A 81 4.15 -8.78 9.50
C ASN A 81 4.94 -7.51 9.12
N ALA A 82 6.22 -7.63 8.81
CA ALA A 82 7.04 -6.49 8.39
C ALA A 82 6.54 -5.89 7.06
N SER A 83 6.25 -6.74 6.09
CA SER A 83 5.76 -6.33 4.78
C SER A 83 4.40 -5.66 4.86
N GLN A 84 3.45 -6.24 5.59
CA GLN A 84 2.14 -5.62 5.79
C GLN A 84 2.21 -4.31 6.59
N HIS A 85 3.11 -4.20 7.55
CA HIS A 85 3.36 -2.93 8.22
C HIS A 85 3.81 -1.85 7.22
N TRP A 86 4.78 -2.15 6.38
CA TRP A 86 5.24 -1.23 5.33
C TRP A 86 4.12 -0.88 4.35
N ASN A 87 3.38 -1.87 3.85
CA ASN A 87 2.27 -1.67 2.92
C ASN A 87 1.23 -0.68 3.47
N HIS A 88 0.88 -0.81 4.76
CA HIS A 88 -0.10 0.07 5.39
C HIS A 88 0.43 1.48 5.64
N ILE A 89 1.72 1.66 6.00
CA ILE A 89 2.33 2.99 6.05
C ILE A 89 2.18 3.69 4.70
N GLN A 90 2.53 3.01 3.61
CA GLN A 90 2.42 3.56 2.26
C GLN A 90 0.96 3.89 1.93
N PHE A 91 0.05 2.99 2.23
CA PHE A 91 -1.38 3.14 1.93
C PHE A 91 -2.00 4.38 2.57
N TRP A 92 -1.68 4.65 3.84
CA TRP A 92 -2.17 5.86 4.50
C TRP A 92 -1.64 7.14 3.84
N GLU A 93 -0.39 7.18 3.45
CA GLU A 93 0.23 8.34 2.79
C GLU A 93 -0.27 8.53 1.35
N MET A 94 -0.62 7.44 0.67
CA MET A 94 -1.12 7.45 -0.71
C MET A 94 -2.57 7.90 -0.83
N MET A 95 -3.30 8.00 0.27
CA MET A 95 -4.68 8.48 0.32
C MET A 95 -4.79 9.89 0.92
N GLY A 96 -5.88 10.57 0.66
CA GLY A 96 -6.21 11.85 1.25
C GLY A 96 -7.66 12.23 1.00
N PRO A 97 -8.15 13.31 1.62
CA PRO A 97 -9.48 13.83 1.36
C PRO A 97 -9.75 14.05 -0.14
N SER A 98 -10.97 13.78 -0.57
CA SER A 98 -11.41 13.87 -1.98
C SER A 98 -11.24 15.28 -2.57
N GLY A 99 -11.22 15.40 -3.89
CA GLY A 99 -11.18 16.67 -4.62
C GLY A 99 -9.79 17.14 -5.03
N ARG A 100 -8.77 16.29 -4.94
CA ARG A 100 -7.43 16.60 -5.43
C ARG A 100 -7.28 16.23 -6.89
N GLU A 101 -6.83 17.18 -7.70
CA GLU A 101 -6.51 16.94 -9.10
C GLU A 101 -5.14 16.27 -9.24
N MET A 102 -4.99 15.48 -10.32
CA MET A 102 -3.71 14.89 -10.67
C MET A 102 -2.78 15.97 -11.23
N PRO A 103 -1.57 16.17 -10.69
CA PRO A 103 -0.59 17.10 -11.25
C PRO A 103 -0.31 16.81 -12.73
N SER A 104 -0.12 17.85 -13.53
CA SER A 104 0.06 17.73 -14.99
C SER A 104 1.27 16.88 -15.38
N GLU A 105 2.35 16.94 -14.63
CA GLU A 105 3.56 16.14 -14.87
C GLU A 105 3.27 14.65 -14.67
N LEU A 106 2.53 14.29 -13.62
CA LEU A 106 2.10 12.91 -13.38
C LEU A 106 1.15 12.43 -14.47
N SER A 107 0.16 13.25 -14.83
CA SER A 107 -0.78 12.94 -15.92
C SER A 107 -0.05 12.70 -17.25
N SER A 108 0.97 13.51 -17.56
CA SER A 108 1.80 13.34 -18.76
C SER A 108 2.59 12.02 -18.72
N ALA A 109 3.21 11.69 -17.59
CA ALA A 109 3.96 10.44 -17.43
C ALA A 109 3.05 9.21 -17.56
N ILE A 110 1.88 9.25 -16.94
CA ILE A 110 0.87 8.18 -17.03
C ILE A 110 0.37 8.05 -18.48
N THR A 111 0.05 9.17 -19.13
CA THR A 111 -0.41 9.17 -20.53
C THR A 111 0.66 8.61 -21.47
N ALA A 112 1.92 8.97 -21.28
CA ALA A 112 3.02 8.45 -22.09
C ALA A 112 3.15 6.93 -21.98
N GLN A 113 2.92 6.36 -20.78
CA GLN A 113 3.07 4.92 -20.56
C GLN A 113 1.80 4.12 -20.92
N PHE A 114 0.61 4.64 -20.62
CA PHE A 114 -0.64 3.89 -20.72
C PHE A 114 -1.58 4.39 -21.84
N GLY A 115 -1.23 5.47 -22.52
CA GLY A 115 -2.03 6.07 -23.60
C GLY A 115 -3.00 7.17 -23.11
N SER A 116 -3.57 7.03 -21.93
CA SER A 116 -4.39 8.06 -21.26
C SER A 116 -4.49 7.78 -19.77
N VAL A 117 -4.95 8.78 -19.00
CA VAL A 117 -5.27 8.58 -17.56
C VAL A 117 -6.42 7.59 -17.39
N ASP A 118 -7.42 7.65 -18.25
CA ASP A 118 -8.57 6.70 -18.19
C ASP A 118 -8.13 5.28 -18.48
N ALA A 119 -7.29 5.06 -19.49
CA ALA A 119 -6.71 3.74 -19.78
C ALA A 119 -5.88 3.20 -18.61
N PHE A 120 -5.11 4.05 -17.95
CA PHE A 120 -4.42 3.69 -16.71
C PHE A 120 -5.39 3.25 -15.60
N LYS A 121 -6.44 4.03 -15.35
CA LYS A 121 -7.44 3.70 -14.33
C LYS A 121 -8.13 2.37 -14.63
N GLU A 122 -8.54 2.14 -15.87
CA GLU A 122 -9.14 0.86 -16.29
C GLU A 122 -8.17 -0.32 -16.06
N ALA A 123 -6.92 -0.17 -16.46
CA ALA A 123 -5.90 -1.21 -16.27
C ALA A 123 -5.61 -1.48 -14.79
N PHE A 124 -5.58 -0.45 -13.95
CA PHE A 124 -5.38 -0.59 -12.51
C PHE A 124 -6.56 -1.33 -11.85
N VAL A 125 -7.79 -0.97 -12.19
CA VAL A 125 -8.99 -1.66 -11.71
C VAL A 125 -8.98 -3.12 -12.15
N ALA A 126 -8.69 -3.39 -13.42
CA ALA A 126 -8.62 -4.75 -13.96
C ALA A 126 -7.56 -5.60 -13.22
N ALA A 127 -6.40 -5.04 -12.95
CA ALA A 127 -5.34 -5.72 -12.20
C ALA A 127 -5.77 -6.03 -10.75
N GLY A 128 -6.36 -5.06 -10.04
CA GLY A 128 -6.84 -5.24 -8.67
C GLY A 128 -7.96 -6.25 -8.55
N VAL A 129 -8.90 -6.26 -9.49
CA VAL A 129 -9.97 -7.28 -9.59
C VAL A 129 -9.37 -8.65 -9.88
N GLY A 130 -8.37 -8.71 -10.76
CA GLY A 130 -7.68 -9.94 -11.15
C GLY A 130 -6.74 -10.50 -10.07
N GLN A 131 -6.50 -9.80 -8.97
CA GLN A 131 -5.78 -10.35 -7.83
C GLN A 131 -6.67 -11.38 -7.13
N PHE A 132 -6.33 -12.66 -7.29
CA PHE A 132 -7.08 -13.74 -6.67
C PHE A 132 -6.84 -13.77 -5.16
N GLY A 133 -7.93 -13.70 -4.38
CA GLY A 133 -7.86 -13.67 -2.93
C GLY A 133 -7.34 -12.33 -2.37
N SER A 134 -6.63 -12.42 -1.26
CA SER A 134 -6.04 -11.27 -0.57
C SER A 134 -4.77 -10.81 -1.27
N GLY A 135 -4.55 -9.52 -1.32
CA GLY A 135 -3.36 -8.95 -1.94
C GLY A 135 -3.43 -7.44 -2.14
N TRP A 136 -2.57 -6.97 -3.02
CA TRP A 136 -2.40 -5.55 -3.31
C TRP A 136 -2.31 -5.30 -4.82
N CYS A 137 -2.76 -4.14 -5.26
CA CYS A 137 -2.57 -3.64 -6.62
C CYS A 137 -1.67 -2.40 -6.57
N TRP A 138 -0.67 -2.32 -7.47
CA TRP A 138 0.36 -1.31 -7.43
C TRP A 138 0.54 -0.60 -8.77
N LEU A 139 0.81 0.71 -8.73
CA LEU A 139 1.55 1.42 -9.76
C LEU A 139 3.00 1.50 -9.28
N VAL A 140 3.92 0.99 -10.09
CA VAL A 140 5.35 0.95 -9.76
C VAL A 140 6.19 1.68 -10.81
N GLN A 141 7.36 2.17 -10.40
CA GLN A 141 8.42 2.58 -11.30
C GLN A 141 9.49 1.49 -11.32
N GLN A 142 9.82 1.03 -12.52
CA GLN A 142 10.86 0.04 -12.76
C GLN A 142 12.25 0.68 -12.68
N ALA A 143 13.30 -0.14 -12.64
CA ALA A 143 14.68 0.33 -12.59
C ALA A 143 15.10 1.18 -13.81
N ASP A 144 14.47 0.96 -14.96
CA ASP A 144 14.68 1.75 -16.19
C ASP A 144 13.86 3.06 -16.23
N GLY A 145 13.10 3.35 -15.17
CA GLY A 145 12.23 4.52 -15.06
C GLY A 145 10.83 4.35 -15.66
N SER A 146 10.56 3.25 -16.36
CA SER A 146 9.21 2.98 -16.89
C SER A 146 8.20 2.72 -15.79
N LEU A 147 6.91 3.00 -16.07
CA LEU A 147 5.81 2.75 -15.17
C LEU A 147 5.12 1.42 -15.53
N ALA A 148 4.71 0.68 -14.52
CA ALA A 148 3.96 -0.56 -14.70
C ALA A 148 2.89 -0.72 -13.62
N ILE A 149 1.82 -1.43 -13.96
CA ILE A 149 0.82 -1.89 -13.00
C ILE A 149 1.14 -3.33 -12.64
N THR A 150 1.24 -3.62 -11.34
CA THR A 150 1.50 -4.95 -10.82
C THR A 150 0.46 -5.33 -9.77
N LYS A 151 0.31 -6.60 -9.51
CA LYS A 151 -0.48 -7.14 -8.41
C LYS A 151 0.33 -8.15 -7.63
N THR A 152 0.15 -8.18 -6.34
CA THR A 152 0.89 -9.07 -5.43
C THR A 152 -0.05 -9.78 -4.48
N GLU A 153 0.27 -11.00 -4.12
CA GLU A 153 -0.51 -11.77 -3.16
C GLU A 153 -0.18 -11.42 -1.71
N ASN A 154 -1.14 -11.53 -0.84
CA ASN A 154 -0.98 -11.37 0.61
C ASN A 154 -0.24 -10.08 0.99
N GLY A 155 0.93 -10.17 1.60
CA GLY A 155 1.77 -9.04 1.99
C GLY A 155 2.90 -8.73 1.03
N VAL A 156 3.10 -9.51 -0.02
CA VAL A 156 4.16 -9.27 -1.02
C VAL A 156 4.00 -7.88 -1.63
N ASN A 157 5.09 -7.19 -1.87
CA ASN A 157 5.10 -5.80 -2.32
C ASN A 157 6.26 -5.51 -3.30
N PRO A 158 6.29 -4.31 -3.90
CA PRO A 158 7.30 -3.95 -4.90
C PRO A 158 8.77 -4.02 -4.42
N LEU A 159 9.04 -3.87 -3.12
CA LEU A 159 10.41 -3.99 -2.58
C LEU A 159 11.01 -5.37 -2.86
N CYS A 160 10.17 -6.41 -2.90
CA CYS A 160 10.59 -7.78 -3.19
C CYS A 160 11.16 -7.94 -4.61
N PHE A 161 10.86 -7.02 -5.50
CA PHE A 161 11.24 -7.05 -6.92
C PHE A 161 12.17 -5.89 -7.33
N GLY A 162 12.68 -5.13 -6.36
CA GLY A 162 13.52 -3.96 -6.64
C GLY A 162 12.78 -2.82 -7.35
N GLN A 163 11.46 -2.75 -7.22
CA GLN A 163 10.60 -1.75 -7.82
C GLN A 163 10.26 -0.65 -6.81
N LYS A 164 10.01 0.56 -7.29
CA LYS A 164 9.55 1.68 -6.48
C LYS A 164 8.02 1.76 -6.49
N ALA A 165 7.40 1.66 -5.34
CA ALA A 165 5.95 1.81 -5.21
C ALA A 165 5.56 3.29 -5.32
N LEU A 166 4.71 3.62 -6.29
CA LEU A 166 4.16 4.97 -6.49
C LEU A 166 2.75 5.08 -5.92
N LEU A 167 1.93 4.06 -6.15
CA LEU A 167 0.57 3.94 -5.66
C LEU A 167 0.29 2.48 -5.29
N GLY A 168 -0.38 2.24 -4.19
CA GLY A 168 -0.82 0.92 -3.77
C GLY A 168 -2.24 0.94 -3.27
N CYS A 169 -3.00 -0.09 -3.60
CA CYS A 169 -4.37 -0.31 -3.12
C CYS A 169 -4.48 -1.67 -2.46
N ASP A 170 -4.90 -1.66 -1.21
CA ASP A 170 -5.20 -2.89 -0.47
C ASP A 170 -6.48 -3.52 -1.00
N VAL A 171 -6.38 -4.74 -1.53
CA VAL A 171 -7.53 -5.51 -2.03
C VAL A 171 -7.87 -6.73 -1.16
N TRP A 172 -7.36 -6.77 0.06
CA TRP A 172 -7.90 -7.63 1.11
C TRP A 172 -9.35 -7.22 1.40
N GLU A 173 -10.22 -8.17 1.69
CA GLU A 173 -11.63 -7.88 1.94
C GLU A 173 -11.85 -6.95 3.13
N HIS A 174 -11.02 -7.02 4.18
CA HIS A 174 -11.10 -6.11 5.33
C HIS A 174 -10.95 -4.63 4.94
N SER A 175 -10.32 -4.33 3.81
CA SER A 175 -10.12 -2.97 3.31
C SER A 175 -11.39 -2.33 2.75
N TYR A 176 -12.32 -3.13 2.23
CA TYR A 176 -13.49 -2.61 1.52
C TYR A 176 -14.83 -3.24 1.89
N TYR A 177 -14.86 -4.32 2.67
CA TYR A 177 -16.10 -5.06 2.89
C TYR A 177 -17.17 -4.26 3.64
N ILE A 178 -16.79 -3.41 4.59
CA ILE A 178 -17.73 -2.56 5.34
C ILE A 178 -18.46 -1.61 4.38
N ASP A 179 -17.76 -0.92 3.49
CA ASP A 179 -18.31 0.11 2.64
C ASP A 179 -18.85 -0.42 1.30
N PHE A 180 -18.24 -1.45 0.75
CA PHE A 180 -18.53 -1.95 -0.61
C PHE A 180 -18.98 -3.41 -0.66
N ARG A 181 -19.00 -4.13 0.47
CA ARG A 181 -19.26 -5.57 0.54
C ARG A 181 -18.32 -6.33 -0.42
N ASN A 182 -18.86 -7.19 -1.27
CA ASN A 182 -18.08 -7.97 -2.24
C ASN A 182 -17.79 -7.23 -3.56
N LYS A 183 -18.05 -5.92 -3.62
CA LYS A 183 -17.92 -5.13 -4.85
C LYS A 183 -16.51 -4.54 -5.00
N ARG A 184 -15.49 -5.39 -5.10
CA ARG A 184 -14.09 -4.96 -5.30
C ARG A 184 -13.91 -4.02 -6.50
N PRO A 185 -14.56 -4.22 -7.67
CA PRO A 185 -14.44 -3.28 -8.79
C PRO A 185 -14.90 -1.85 -8.41
N ALA A 186 -16.02 -1.73 -7.70
CA ALA A 186 -16.54 -0.43 -7.27
C ALA A 186 -15.61 0.25 -6.26
N TYR A 187 -15.02 -0.52 -5.32
CA TYR A 187 -14.02 -0.04 -4.38
C TYR A 187 -12.77 0.51 -5.10
N LEU A 188 -12.22 -0.23 -6.05
CA LEU A 188 -11.04 0.18 -6.81
C LEU A 188 -11.30 1.44 -7.64
N THR A 189 -12.45 1.53 -8.30
CA THR A 189 -12.86 2.72 -9.05
C THR A 189 -12.97 3.93 -8.10
N ASN A 190 -13.67 3.76 -6.98
CA ASN A 190 -13.80 4.81 -5.98
C ASN A 190 -12.46 5.24 -5.38
N PHE A 191 -11.56 4.29 -5.13
CA PHE A 191 -10.21 4.58 -4.65
C PHE A 191 -9.48 5.54 -5.59
N LEU A 192 -9.45 5.23 -6.88
CA LEU A 192 -8.79 6.07 -7.88
C LEU A 192 -9.44 7.44 -8.06
N ASP A 193 -10.77 7.50 -8.00
CA ASP A 193 -11.51 8.73 -8.27
C ASP A 193 -11.59 9.67 -7.06
N ASN A 194 -11.62 9.13 -5.84
CA ASN A 194 -11.96 9.92 -4.65
C ASN A 194 -10.96 9.84 -3.49
N LEU A 195 -10.07 8.84 -3.44
CA LEU A 195 -9.22 8.61 -2.27
C LEU A 195 -7.74 8.89 -2.50
N VAL A 196 -7.24 8.75 -3.73
CA VAL A 196 -5.81 8.88 -4.02
C VAL A 196 -5.31 10.30 -3.80
N ASN A 197 -4.21 10.42 -3.08
CA ASN A 197 -3.42 11.64 -2.99
C ASN A 197 -2.43 11.71 -4.17
N TRP A 198 -2.87 12.25 -5.30
CA TRP A 198 -2.08 12.32 -6.53
C TRP A 198 -0.81 13.16 -6.41
N GLU A 199 -0.78 14.15 -5.52
CA GLU A 199 0.44 14.91 -5.22
C GLU A 199 1.51 14.01 -4.58
N ASN A 200 1.10 13.12 -3.67
CA ASN A 200 2.01 12.15 -3.06
C ASN A 200 2.57 11.18 -4.11
N VAL A 201 1.74 10.72 -5.04
CA VAL A 201 2.18 9.84 -6.15
C VAL A 201 3.20 10.58 -7.03
N ALA A 202 2.96 11.85 -7.37
CA ALA A 202 3.88 12.66 -8.16
C ALA A 202 5.23 12.85 -7.47
N LEU A 203 5.22 13.13 -6.15
CA LEU A 203 6.45 13.27 -5.35
C LEU A 203 7.27 11.99 -5.33
N ARG A 204 6.64 10.82 -5.36
CA ARG A 204 7.34 9.53 -5.38
C ARG A 204 8.06 9.24 -6.70
N ILE A 205 7.60 9.76 -7.82
CA ILE A 205 8.30 9.66 -9.10
C ILE A 205 9.61 10.47 -9.08
N SER A 206 9.57 11.66 -8.49
CA SER A 206 10.68 12.62 -8.51
C SER A 206 11.80 12.29 -7.49
N GLY A 207 11.51 11.56 -6.44
CA GLY A 207 12.44 11.14 -5.39
C GLY A 207 12.96 9.75 -5.63
#